data_0ac2ac8f1f4c9e6a25c4385f6d35154e
#
_entry.id   0ac2ac8f1f4c9e6a25c4385f6d35154e
#
_cell.length_a   1.000
_cell.length_b   1.000
_cell.length_c   1.000
_cell.angle_alpha   90.00
_cell.angle_beta   90.00
_cell.angle_gamma   90.00
#
_symmetry.space_group_name_H-M   'P 1'
#
loop_
_entity.id
_entity.type
_entity.pdbx_description
1 polymer ?
#
loop_
_entity_poly.entity_id
_entity_poly.type
_entity_poly.pdbx_seq_one_letter_code
_entity_poly.pdbx_strand_id
1 'polypeptide(L)'
;MIAALLIAADGVPTAAGGGDGVPIGFRIFLAVLALGGLAIAAGTPFSRRLHRNRAVAALSAGGWFAVLAGIALGPVGLDLVDEGIFSGLRPLVVVALGWVGLIVGLQARWKILQAVPGVIWTWTVKDAAMSALVAASLGAIVLGLAVENAFAHPAALFAPLATLAAANLSWAPETRSLRVELSDRTRRIATLIAAAAGLSAIVAIALAGLASLPVRADGIASTLDPLLGGRRLAVLLATAAVVGIGARFLLSMVERDSPQMLVVVVGFVCIVAGVADAAGISPLLSGLLAGVVLANLSTGPLRNLESVLHRGETAGGMLLYGFAGVLVSVDSGWAPLALGFAIAATRILLKPFTLGQSMRLAREELPTNTPLRLASVRQAPLAVAVAIALVLVEDSTLARTLLTAVVIAGLASGLAAPLQSWQQRSSTAPTSDSKSDL
;
A
#
# COMPACT_ATOMS: atom_id res chain seq x y z
N MET A 1 -16.00 6.20 19.14
CA MET A 1 -14.89 5.39 18.64
C MET A 1 -13.85 5.09 19.74
N ILE A 2 -13.28 6.08 20.43
CA ILE A 2 -12.33 5.87 21.54
C ILE A 2 -12.96 5.07 22.68
N ALA A 3 -14.20 5.35 23.07
CA ALA A 3 -14.93 4.61 24.11
C ALA A 3 -15.19 3.14 23.72
N ALA A 4 -15.48 2.86 22.45
CA ALA A 4 -15.67 1.49 21.95
C ALA A 4 -14.35 0.70 21.94
N LEU A 5 -13.22 1.37 21.68
CA LEU A 5 -11.88 0.79 21.76
C LEU A 5 -11.47 0.47 23.20
N LEU A 6 -11.84 1.33 24.15
CA LEU A 6 -11.60 1.10 25.58
C LEU A 6 -12.43 -0.07 26.11
N ILE A 7 -13.69 -0.21 25.70
CA ILE A 7 -14.57 -1.33 26.08
C ILE A 7 -14.09 -2.66 25.49
N ALA A 8 -13.54 -2.64 24.25
CA ALA A 8 -12.95 -3.83 23.65
C ALA A 8 -11.66 -4.29 24.34
N ALA A 9 -10.92 -3.37 24.94
CA ALA A 9 -9.69 -3.66 25.68
C ALA A 9 -9.92 -4.35 27.02
N ASP A 10 -11.08 -4.13 27.67
CA ASP A 10 -11.41 -4.76 28.96
C ASP A 10 -11.77 -6.26 28.84
N GLY A 11 -12.00 -6.75 27.62
CA GLY A 11 -12.32 -8.16 27.34
C GLY A 11 -11.13 -9.05 26.97
N VAL A 12 -9.90 -8.49 26.91
CA VAL A 12 -8.70 -9.27 26.56
C VAL A 12 -8.14 -9.91 27.85
N PRO A 13 -8.03 -11.25 27.90
CA PRO A 13 -7.44 -11.91 29.06
C PRO A 13 -5.99 -11.41 29.25
N THR A 14 -5.71 -10.86 30.42
CA THR A 14 -4.39 -10.44 30.81
C THR A 14 -3.45 -11.63 30.86
N ALA A 15 -2.68 -11.84 29.79
CA ALA A 15 -1.53 -12.71 29.86
C ALA A 15 -0.54 -12.08 30.85
N ALA A 16 -0.36 -12.75 31.99
CA ALA A 16 0.57 -12.37 33.04
C ALA A 16 2.00 -12.42 32.52
N GLY A 17 2.52 -11.29 32.08
CA GLY A 17 3.90 -11.07 31.65
C GLY A 17 4.35 -9.73 32.21
N GLY A 18 5.19 -9.78 33.26
CA GLY A 18 5.62 -8.66 34.07
C GLY A 18 6.26 -7.52 33.27
N GLY A 19 5.89 -6.33 33.62
CA GLY A 19 6.51 -5.07 33.23
C GLY A 19 5.59 -3.92 33.63
N ASP A 20 6.04 -3.18 34.63
CA ASP A 20 5.60 -1.87 35.04
C ASP A 20 4.11 -1.52 34.92
N GLY A 21 3.44 -1.51 36.05
CA GLY A 21 2.08 -1.10 36.46
C GLY A 21 1.23 -0.12 35.62
N VAL A 22 1.49 0.03 34.32
CA VAL A 22 0.72 0.90 33.41
C VAL A 22 -0.41 0.10 32.79
N PRO A 23 -1.69 0.49 32.95
CA PRO A 23 -2.82 -0.20 32.37
C PRO A 23 -2.68 -0.32 30.85
N ILE A 24 -3.02 -1.49 30.28
CA ILE A 24 -2.97 -1.75 28.83
C ILE A 24 -3.74 -0.67 28.05
N GLY A 25 -4.89 -0.22 28.54
CA GLY A 25 -5.66 0.86 27.91
C GLY A 25 -4.89 2.18 27.79
N PHE A 26 -4.03 2.51 28.76
CA PHE A 26 -3.19 3.71 28.69
C PHE A 26 -2.05 3.56 27.67
N ARG A 27 -1.45 2.36 27.55
CA ARG A 27 -0.43 2.05 26.54
C ARG A 27 -1.02 2.11 25.14
N ILE A 28 -2.23 1.56 24.92
CA ILE A 28 -2.98 1.69 23.65
C ILE A 28 -3.25 3.17 23.35
N PHE A 29 -3.69 3.95 24.34
CA PHE A 29 -3.94 5.38 24.15
C PHE A 29 -2.65 6.12 23.74
N LEU A 30 -1.52 5.86 24.39
CA LEU A 30 -0.22 6.44 24.03
C LEU A 30 0.22 6.02 22.62
N ALA A 31 0.03 4.76 22.24
CA ALA A 31 0.36 4.28 20.90
C ALA A 31 -0.50 4.97 19.80
N VAL A 32 -1.81 5.11 20.04
CA VAL A 32 -2.72 5.84 19.15
C VAL A 32 -2.33 7.32 19.06
N LEU A 33 -1.99 7.93 20.19
CA LEU A 33 -1.58 9.34 20.26
C LEU A 33 -0.25 9.56 19.54
N ALA A 34 0.72 8.64 19.69
CA ALA A 34 2.01 8.70 19.02
C ALA A 34 1.88 8.53 17.50
N LEU A 35 1.18 7.49 17.07
CA LEU A 35 0.95 7.20 15.64
C LEU A 35 0.04 8.26 14.99
N GLY A 36 -1.01 8.67 15.66
CA GLY A 36 -1.91 9.74 15.20
C GLY A 36 -1.22 11.11 15.17
N GLY A 37 -0.44 11.43 16.19
CA GLY A 37 0.39 12.63 16.24
C GLY A 37 1.42 12.67 15.12
N LEU A 38 2.04 11.53 14.82
CA LEU A 38 2.97 11.38 13.71
C LEU A 38 2.27 11.61 12.35
N ALA A 39 1.08 11.03 12.17
CA ALA A 39 0.29 11.20 10.96
C ALA A 39 -0.12 12.68 10.75
N ILE A 40 -0.50 13.37 11.83
CA ILE A 40 -0.81 14.82 11.82
C ILE A 40 0.46 15.63 11.54
N ALA A 41 1.57 15.34 12.22
CA ALA A 41 2.83 16.06 12.04
C ALA A 41 3.35 15.98 10.59
N ALA A 42 3.17 14.83 9.93
CA ALA A 42 3.53 14.64 8.53
C ALA A 42 2.71 15.54 7.57
N GLY A 43 1.48 15.90 7.93
CA GLY A 43 0.62 16.81 7.16
C GLY A 43 0.87 18.30 7.42
N THR A 44 1.68 18.65 8.43
CA THR A 44 1.87 20.06 8.85
C THR A 44 2.99 20.78 8.09
N PRO A 45 3.00 22.14 8.14
CA PRO A 45 4.10 22.94 7.56
C PRO A 45 5.48 22.64 8.15
N PHE A 46 5.56 21.97 9.31
CA PHE A 46 6.82 21.52 9.91
C PHE A 46 7.57 20.55 8.99
N SER A 47 6.86 19.68 8.30
CA SER A 47 7.43 18.80 7.28
C SER A 47 8.13 19.60 6.17
N ARG A 48 7.61 20.79 5.80
CA ARG A 48 8.23 21.66 4.77
C ARG A 48 9.58 22.23 5.18
N ARG A 49 9.86 22.43 6.47
CA ARG A 49 11.17 22.87 6.95
C ARG A 49 12.19 21.72 6.93
N LEU A 50 11.76 20.49 7.17
CA LEU A 50 12.59 19.30 7.02
C LEU A 50 12.99 19.04 5.55
N HIS A 51 12.22 19.49 4.57
CA HIS A 51 12.51 19.35 3.15
C HIS A 51 13.77 20.12 2.67
N ARG A 52 14.41 20.91 3.53
CA ARG A 52 15.67 21.60 3.20
C ARG A 52 16.84 20.62 2.96
N ASN A 53 16.82 19.44 3.61
CA ASN A 53 17.75 18.34 3.33
C ASN A 53 17.12 17.35 2.35
N ARG A 54 17.76 17.13 1.18
CA ARG A 54 17.24 16.29 0.08
C ARG A 54 16.95 14.85 0.49
N ALA A 55 17.81 14.24 1.33
CA ALA A 55 17.59 12.90 1.86
C ALA A 55 16.35 12.85 2.77
N VAL A 56 16.20 13.85 3.65
CA VAL A 56 15.06 14.02 4.52
C VAL A 56 13.79 14.28 3.72
N ALA A 57 13.88 15.08 2.65
CA ALA A 57 12.78 15.33 1.72
C ALA A 57 12.34 14.04 1.00
N ALA A 58 13.27 13.20 0.58
CA ALA A 58 12.97 11.92 -0.06
C ALA A 58 12.26 10.94 0.89
N LEU A 59 12.73 10.85 2.14
CA LEU A 59 12.12 10.03 3.18
C LEU A 59 10.73 10.57 3.57
N SER A 60 10.57 11.89 3.70
CA SER A 60 9.29 12.49 4.06
C SER A 60 8.25 12.38 2.96
N ALA A 61 8.65 12.59 1.70
CA ALA A 61 7.76 12.50 0.55
C ALA A 61 7.16 11.08 0.36
N GLY A 62 7.88 10.04 0.83
CA GLY A 62 7.42 8.64 0.79
C GLY A 62 6.67 8.16 2.03
N GLY A 63 6.54 8.98 3.09
CA GLY A 63 5.94 8.53 4.35
C GLY A 63 6.85 7.62 5.21
N TRP A 64 8.10 7.43 4.82
CA TRP A 64 9.04 6.51 5.47
C TRP A 64 9.40 6.89 6.90
N PHE A 65 9.21 8.16 7.27
CA PHE A 65 9.32 8.57 8.67
C PHE A 65 8.31 7.87 9.58
N ALA A 66 7.11 7.61 9.07
CA ALA A 66 6.12 6.88 9.85
C ALA A 66 6.54 5.42 10.06
N VAL A 67 7.17 4.80 9.05
CA VAL A 67 7.76 3.45 9.19
C VAL A 67 8.87 3.44 10.22
N LEU A 68 9.82 4.38 10.15
CA LEU A 68 10.93 4.46 11.10
C LEU A 68 10.44 4.71 12.53
N ALA A 69 9.42 5.56 12.70
CA ALA A 69 8.80 5.77 13.99
C ALA A 69 8.04 4.52 14.48
N GLY A 70 7.38 3.80 13.58
CA GLY A 70 6.76 2.51 13.89
C GLY A 70 7.79 1.48 14.35
N ILE A 71 8.93 1.37 13.67
CA ILE A 71 10.04 0.48 14.08
C ILE A 71 10.56 0.89 15.46
N ALA A 72 10.71 2.20 15.72
CA ALA A 72 11.17 2.69 17.03
C ALA A 72 10.16 2.40 18.16
N LEU A 73 8.85 2.38 17.87
CA LEU A 73 7.78 2.08 18.84
C LEU A 73 7.54 0.58 19.00
N GLY A 74 7.88 -0.22 17.99
CA GLY A 74 7.65 -1.66 17.95
C GLY A 74 8.67 -2.49 18.73
N PRO A 75 8.53 -3.82 18.67
CA PRO A 75 9.37 -4.77 19.42
C PRO A 75 10.86 -4.72 19.05
N VAL A 76 11.18 -4.24 17.85
CA VAL A 76 12.58 -4.06 17.42
C VAL A 76 13.25 -2.84 18.08
N GLY A 77 12.45 -1.85 18.51
CA GLY A 77 12.94 -0.60 19.08
C GLY A 77 12.72 -0.52 20.59
N LEU A 78 11.75 0.31 20.99
CA LEU A 78 11.46 0.62 22.40
C LEU A 78 10.47 -0.37 23.05
N ASP A 79 9.94 -1.31 22.28
CA ASP A 79 8.92 -2.29 22.72
C ASP A 79 7.71 -1.65 23.42
N LEU A 80 7.32 -0.46 22.96
CA LEU A 80 6.15 0.24 23.50
C LEU A 80 4.84 -0.33 22.94
N VAL A 81 4.89 -0.95 21.77
CA VAL A 81 3.76 -1.60 21.11
C VAL A 81 4.06 -3.09 20.99
N ASP A 82 3.66 -3.84 22.00
CA ASP A 82 3.73 -5.29 22.01
C ASP A 82 2.57 -5.93 21.22
N GLU A 83 2.57 -7.25 21.12
CA GLU A 83 1.56 -8.00 20.38
C GLU A 83 0.14 -7.85 20.98
N GLY A 84 0.03 -7.67 22.29
CA GLY A 84 -1.23 -7.41 22.98
C GLY A 84 -1.82 -6.03 22.61
N ILE A 85 -0.98 -5.01 22.55
CA ILE A 85 -1.38 -3.67 22.13
C ILE A 85 -1.74 -3.67 20.64
N PHE A 86 -0.97 -4.38 19.81
CA PHE A 86 -1.27 -4.50 18.38
C PHE A 86 -2.64 -5.15 18.15
N SER A 87 -3.00 -6.18 18.91
CA SER A 87 -4.32 -6.81 18.81
C SER A 87 -5.46 -5.82 19.10
N GLY A 88 -5.28 -4.94 20.08
CA GLY A 88 -6.20 -3.83 20.37
C GLY A 88 -6.28 -2.76 19.28
N LEU A 89 -5.18 -2.56 18.52
CA LEU A 89 -5.11 -1.62 17.39
C LEU A 89 -5.56 -2.23 16.06
N ARG A 90 -5.71 -3.54 15.96
CA ARG A 90 -6.12 -4.28 14.75
C ARG A 90 -7.35 -3.68 14.06
N PRO A 91 -8.46 -3.31 14.77
CA PRO A 91 -9.63 -2.72 14.13
C PRO A 91 -9.30 -1.41 13.37
N LEU A 92 -8.35 -0.63 13.88
CA LEU A 92 -7.92 0.61 13.23
C LEU A 92 -7.18 0.33 11.92
N VAL A 93 -6.30 -0.69 11.91
CA VAL A 93 -5.59 -1.15 10.71
C VAL A 93 -6.57 -1.69 9.67
N VAL A 94 -7.53 -2.50 10.11
CA VAL A 94 -8.60 -3.06 9.28
C VAL A 94 -9.40 -1.96 8.57
N VAL A 95 -9.82 -0.93 9.30
CA VAL A 95 -10.53 0.23 8.75
C VAL A 95 -9.64 1.02 7.79
N ALA A 96 -8.38 1.24 8.13
CA ALA A 96 -7.44 1.96 7.27
C ALA A 96 -7.19 1.21 5.94
N LEU A 97 -7.07 -0.11 5.97
CA LEU A 97 -6.96 -0.94 4.76
C LEU A 97 -8.24 -0.87 3.91
N GLY A 98 -9.41 -0.99 4.53
CA GLY A 98 -10.69 -0.83 3.83
C GLY A 98 -10.83 0.54 3.18
N TRP A 99 -10.38 1.59 3.86
CA TRP A 99 -10.34 2.96 3.33
C TRP A 99 -9.46 3.08 2.08
N VAL A 100 -8.23 2.57 2.12
CA VAL A 100 -7.33 2.56 0.96
C VAL A 100 -7.93 1.74 -0.18
N GLY A 101 -8.48 0.58 0.11
CA GLY A 101 -9.17 -0.25 -0.88
C GLY A 101 -10.32 0.50 -1.55
N LEU A 102 -11.17 1.19 -0.77
CA LEU A 102 -12.29 1.98 -1.28
C LEU A 102 -11.81 3.10 -2.22
N ILE A 103 -10.76 3.86 -1.84
CA ILE A 103 -10.19 4.92 -2.69
C ILE A 103 -9.73 4.37 -4.03
N VAL A 104 -8.99 3.25 -4.03
CA VAL A 104 -8.52 2.62 -5.25
C VAL A 104 -9.70 2.08 -6.08
N GLY A 105 -10.70 1.49 -5.42
CA GLY A 105 -11.92 0.99 -6.08
C GLY A 105 -12.73 2.07 -6.77
N LEU A 106 -12.83 3.27 -6.19
CA LEU A 106 -13.52 4.41 -6.81
C LEU A 106 -12.85 4.88 -8.12
N GLN A 107 -11.56 4.60 -8.31
CA GLN A 107 -10.85 4.92 -9.56
C GLN A 107 -11.25 3.96 -10.70
N ALA A 108 -11.80 2.77 -10.37
CA ALA A 108 -12.19 1.73 -11.32
C ALA A 108 -13.58 1.97 -11.96
N ARG A 109 -13.84 3.19 -12.43
CA ARG A 109 -15.06 3.52 -13.18
C ARG A 109 -15.00 2.93 -14.58
N TRP A 110 -16.01 2.15 -14.94
CA TRP A 110 -16.08 1.49 -16.25
C TRP A 110 -15.89 2.46 -17.41
N LYS A 111 -16.54 3.63 -17.35
CA LYS A 111 -16.39 4.70 -18.37
C LYS A 111 -14.95 5.20 -18.51
N ILE A 112 -14.23 5.32 -17.38
CA ILE A 112 -12.81 5.74 -17.38
C ILE A 112 -11.94 4.61 -17.91
N LEU A 113 -12.18 3.37 -17.48
CA LEU A 113 -11.44 2.20 -17.94
C LEU A 113 -11.58 1.97 -19.44
N GLN A 114 -12.77 2.17 -20.00
CA GLN A 114 -13.01 2.09 -21.46
C GLN A 114 -12.31 3.21 -22.25
N ALA A 115 -12.14 4.39 -21.63
CA ALA A 115 -11.46 5.51 -22.27
C ALA A 115 -9.92 5.39 -22.21
N VAL A 116 -9.37 4.45 -21.44
CA VAL A 116 -7.94 4.21 -21.35
C VAL A 116 -7.42 3.62 -22.66
N PRO A 117 -6.41 4.23 -23.30
CA PRO A 117 -5.83 3.71 -24.54
C PRO A 117 -5.32 2.27 -24.39
N GLY A 118 -5.52 1.44 -25.41
CA GLY A 118 -5.12 0.02 -25.40
C GLY A 118 -3.63 -0.21 -25.13
N VAL A 119 -2.78 0.77 -25.45
CA VAL A 119 -1.34 0.74 -25.15
C VAL A 119 -1.09 0.72 -23.64
N ILE A 120 -1.89 1.43 -22.83
CA ILE A 120 -1.74 1.43 -21.36
C ILE A 120 -2.13 0.07 -20.80
N TRP A 121 -3.18 -0.55 -21.32
CA TRP A 121 -3.58 -1.90 -20.93
C TRP A 121 -2.48 -2.92 -21.22
N THR A 122 -1.93 -2.92 -22.45
CA THR A 122 -0.82 -3.80 -22.82
C THR A 122 0.42 -3.55 -21.96
N TRP A 123 0.71 -2.32 -21.63
CA TRP A 123 1.80 -2.00 -20.73
C TRP A 123 1.54 -2.52 -19.31
N THR A 124 0.39 -2.19 -18.73
CA THR A 124 0.04 -2.63 -17.37
C THR A 124 0.06 -4.15 -17.25
N VAL A 125 -0.47 -4.88 -18.25
CA VAL A 125 -0.45 -6.35 -18.25
C VAL A 125 0.98 -6.88 -18.38
N LYS A 126 1.82 -6.34 -19.25
CA LYS A 126 3.22 -6.74 -19.40
C LYS A 126 4.03 -6.44 -18.14
N ASP A 127 3.87 -5.25 -17.58
CA ASP A 127 4.54 -4.87 -16.33
C ASP A 127 4.08 -5.75 -15.16
N ALA A 128 2.78 -6.06 -15.09
CA ALA A 128 2.22 -6.98 -14.10
C ALA A 128 2.80 -8.39 -14.25
N ALA A 129 2.80 -8.93 -15.46
CA ALA A 129 3.34 -10.27 -15.73
C ALA A 129 4.83 -10.37 -15.41
N MET A 130 5.63 -9.41 -15.88
CA MET A 130 7.08 -9.37 -15.60
C MET A 130 7.38 -9.18 -14.12
N SER A 131 6.67 -8.25 -13.47
CA SER A 131 6.83 -7.99 -12.03
C SER A 131 6.42 -9.20 -11.20
N ALA A 132 5.32 -9.88 -11.57
CA ALA A 132 4.86 -11.08 -10.90
C ALA A 132 5.86 -12.23 -11.08
N LEU A 133 6.28 -12.48 -12.32
CA LEU A 133 7.21 -13.56 -12.63
C LEU A 133 8.53 -13.40 -11.87
N VAL A 134 9.15 -12.22 -11.94
CA VAL A 134 10.45 -11.98 -11.32
C VAL A 134 10.33 -11.96 -9.79
N ALA A 135 9.34 -11.28 -9.22
CA ALA A 135 9.15 -11.23 -7.78
C ALA A 135 8.80 -12.60 -7.19
N ALA A 136 7.94 -13.38 -7.88
CA ALA A 136 7.61 -14.72 -7.45
C ALA A 136 8.82 -15.68 -7.56
N SER A 137 9.59 -15.59 -8.66
CA SER A 137 10.79 -16.44 -8.84
C SER A 137 11.85 -16.12 -7.78
N LEU A 138 12.17 -14.84 -7.57
CA LEU A 138 13.14 -14.43 -6.54
C LEU A 138 12.64 -14.77 -5.14
N GLY A 139 11.34 -14.55 -4.90
CA GLY A 139 10.70 -14.91 -3.64
C GLY A 139 10.79 -16.41 -3.38
N ALA A 140 10.48 -17.24 -4.37
CA ALA A 140 10.57 -18.70 -4.25
C ALA A 140 12.01 -19.16 -3.98
N ILE A 141 13.01 -18.59 -4.67
CA ILE A 141 14.43 -18.93 -4.45
C ILE A 141 14.84 -18.55 -3.02
N VAL A 142 14.61 -17.33 -2.59
CA VAL A 142 15.06 -16.87 -1.27
C VAL A 142 14.33 -17.60 -0.14
N LEU A 143 13.02 -17.80 -0.26
CA LEU A 143 12.24 -18.53 0.73
C LEU A 143 12.62 -20.01 0.77
N GLY A 144 12.90 -20.62 -0.40
CA GLY A 144 13.38 -22.00 -0.47
C GLY A 144 14.74 -22.21 0.16
N LEU A 145 15.60 -21.18 0.18
CA LEU A 145 16.91 -21.23 0.86
C LEU A 145 16.83 -20.88 2.35
N ALA A 146 15.85 -20.07 2.75
CA ALA A 146 15.75 -19.55 4.11
C ALA A 146 14.83 -20.35 5.03
N VAL A 147 13.82 -21.02 4.46
CA VAL A 147 12.82 -21.78 5.20
C VAL A 147 13.00 -23.27 4.91
N GLU A 148 13.34 -24.06 5.92
CA GLU A 148 13.43 -25.51 5.79
C GLU A 148 12.09 -26.09 5.33
N ASN A 149 12.13 -26.95 4.32
CA ASN A 149 10.95 -27.59 3.73
C ASN A 149 9.90 -26.61 3.11
N ALA A 150 10.30 -25.40 2.71
CA ALA A 150 9.39 -24.43 2.09
C ALA A 150 8.60 -25.02 0.91
N PHE A 151 9.24 -25.88 0.11
CA PHE A 151 8.61 -26.54 -1.05
C PHE A 151 7.83 -27.81 -0.71
N ALA A 152 7.89 -28.31 0.53
CA ALA A 152 7.06 -29.44 0.95
C ALA A 152 5.56 -29.04 0.99
N HIS A 153 5.29 -27.77 1.22
CA HIS A 153 3.94 -27.22 1.24
C HIS A 153 3.79 -26.05 0.26
N PRO A 154 3.76 -26.27 -1.06
CA PRO A 154 3.72 -25.21 -2.08
C PRO A 154 2.48 -24.33 -1.94
N ALA A 155 1.40 -24.87 -1.37
CA ALA A 155 0.19 -24.13 -1.06
C ALA A 155 0.43 -22.94 -0.12
N ALA A 156 1.33 -23.10 0.87
CA ALA A 156 1.68 -22.07 1.84
C ALA A 156 2.43 -20.89 1.20
N LEU A 157 3.09 -21.11 0.07
CA LEU A 157 3.83 -20.06 -0.65
C LEU A 157 2.96 -19.24 -1.61
N PHE A 158 1.75 -19.72 -1.93
CA PHE A 158 0.93 -19.11 -2.98
C PHE A 158 0.55 -17.66 -2.68
N ALA A 159 -0.09 -17.39 -1.54
CA ALA A 159 -0.48 -16.03 -1.17
C ALA A 159 0.72 -15.11 -0.86
N PRO A 160 1.77 -15.56 -0.14
CA PRO A 160 3.02 -14.84 0.00
C PRO A 160 3.67 -14.40 -1.31
N LEU A 161 3.82 -15.31 -2.28
CA LEU A 161 4.41 -14.98 -3.59
C LEU A 161 3.52 -14.03 -4.41
N ALA A 162 2.21 -14.22 -4.37
CA ALA A 162 1.26 -13.29 -4.97
C ALA A 162 1.34 -11.89 -4.35
N THR A 163 1.53 -11.82 -3.03
CA THR A 163 1.72 -10.55 -2.30
C THR A 163 3.03 -9.86 -2.68
N LEU A 164 4.13 -10.60 -2.82
CA LEU A 164 5.40 -10.06 -3.33
C LEU A 164 5.24 -9.50 -4.75
N ALA A 165 4.57 -10.25 -5.62
CA ALA A 165 4.27 -9.82 -6.96
C ALA A 165 3.43 -8.53 -6.98
N ALA A 166 2.38 -8.48 -6.15
CA ALA A 166 1.51 -7.32 -5.99
C ALA A 166 2.26 -6.10 -5.43
N ALA A 167 3.11 -6.31 -4.42
CA ALA A 167 3.95 -5.26 -3.85
C ALA A 167 4.95 -4.70 -4.89
N ASN A 168 5.54 -5.56 -5.71
CA ASN A 168 6.43 -5.13 -6.78
C ASN A 168 5.68 -4.41 -7.92
N LEU A 169 4.43 -4.78 -8.18
CA LEU A 169 3.60 -4.15 -9.20
C LEU A 169 3.20 -2.72 -8.83
N SER A 170 2.89 -2.47 -7.56
CA SER A 170 2.40 -1.18 -7.09
C SER A 170 3.49 -0.10 -7.11
N TRP A 171 3.24 1.04 -7.74
CA TRP A 171 4.14 2.18 -7.82
C TRP A 171 3.38 3.50 -7.74
N ALA A 172 4.05 4.56 -7.26
CA ALA A 172 3.46 5.88 -7.06
C ALA A 172 4.19 6.92 -7.90
N PRO A 173 3.59 7.39 -9.00
CA PRO A 173 4.16 8.47 -9.77
C PRO A 173 4.04 9.78 -8.99
N GLU A 174 5.15 10.47 -8.78
CA GLU A 174 5.17 11.80 -8.20
C GLU A 174 4.78 12.86 -9.26
N THR A 175 3.53 12.74 -9.76
CA THR A 175 3.04 13.61 -10.83
C THR A 175 2.65 15.00 -10.34
N ARG A 176 2.47 15.20 -9.03
CA ARG A 176 2.02 16.49 -8.47
C ARG A 176 3.08 17.59 -8.60
N SER A 177 4.35 17.28 -8.34
CA SER A 177 5.46 18.25 -8.50
C SER A 177 5.77 18.55 -9.96
N LEU A 178 5.43 17.63 -10.87
CA LEU A 178 5.69 17.75 -12.30
C LEU A 178 4.63 18.58 -13.04
N ARG A 179 3.46 18.84 -12.45
CA ARG A 179 2.35 19.52 -13.15
C ARG A 179 2.53 21.02 -13.36
N VAL A 180 3.47 21.65 -12.66
CA VAL A 180 3.54 23.13 -12.60
C VAL A 180 4.30 23.75 -13.79
N GLU A 181 5.20 23.00 -14.48
CA GLU A 181 6.07 23.57 -15.53
C GLU A 181 6.16 22.73 -16.81
N LEU A 182 5.20 21.84 -17.07
CA LEU A 182 5.33 20.89 -18.17
C LEU A 182 4.69 21.37 -19.48
N SER A 183 5.39 21.10 -20.59
CA SER A 183 4.83 21.19 -21.94
C SER A 183 3.59 20.27 -22.06
N ASP A 184 2.67 20.57 -22.97
CA ASP A 184 1.44 19.78 -23.17
C ASP A 184 1.73 18.30 -23.47
N ARG A 185 2.84 18.00 -24.16
CA ARG A 185 3.31 16.64 -24.42
C ARG A 185 3.64 15.91 -23.11
N THR A 186 4.43 16.53 -22.25
CA THR A 186 4.84 15.93 -20.96
C THR A 186 3.65 15.75 -20.02
N ARG A 187 2.67 16.67 -20.08
CA ARG A 187 1.41 16.56 -19.33
C ARG A 187 0.60 15.33 -19.78
N ARG A 188 0.50 15.07 -21.10
CA ARG A 188 -0.14 13.85 -21.61
C ARG A 188 0.56 12.60 -21.11
N ILE A 189 1.88 12.52 -21.20
CA ILE A 189 2.67 11.38 -20.72
C ILE A 189 2.46 11.18 -19.21
N ALA A 190 2.49 12.24 -18.40
CA ALA A 190 2.23 12.16 -16.97
C ALA A 190 0.83 11.63 -16.65
N THR A 191 -0.18 11.98 -17.45
CA THR A 191 -1.55 11.47 -17.30
C THR A 191 -1.63 9.99 -17.63
N LEU A 192 -0.97 9.54 -18.70
CA LEU A 192 -0.91 8.13 -19.08
C LEU A 192 -0.20 7.29 -18.01
N ILE A 193 0.90 7.79 -17.46
CA ILE A 193 1.64 7.16 -16.37
C ILE A 193 0.78 7.07 -15.10
N ALA A 194 0.04 8.12 -14.76
CA ALA A 194 -0.86 8.11 -13.61
C ALA A 194 -2.01 7.10 -13.78
N ALA A 195 -2.58 7.01 -14.99
CA ALA A 195 -3.61 6.01 -15.29
C ALA A 195 -3.08 4.58 -15.16
N ALA A 196 -1.86 4.31 -15.66
CA ALA A 196 -1.24 3.01 -15.55
C ALA A 196 -0.92 2.64 -14.08
N ALA A 197 -0.49 3.60 -13.27
CA ALA A 197 -0.28 3.38 -11.84
C ALA A 197 -1.59 3.02 -11.12
N GLY A 198 -2.69 3.69 -11.45
CA GLY A 198 -4.02 3.38 -10.91
C GLY A 198 -4.49 1.96 -11.30
N LEU A 199 -4.31 1.56 -12.55
CA LEU A 199 -4.60 0.19 -13.01
C LEU A 199 -3.72 -0.84 -12.31
N SER A 200 -2.41 -0.56 -12.18
CA SER A 200 -1.47 -1.43 -11.46
C SER A 200 -1.86 -1.60 -9.99
N ALA A 201 -2.39 -0.55 -9.36
CA ALA A 201 -2.89 -0.61 -7.98
C ALA A 201 -4.11 -1.54 -7.85
N ILE A 202 -5.08 -1.44 -8.77
CA ILE A 202 -6.25 -2.33 -8.80
C ILE A 202 -5.82 -3.78 -8.98
N VAL A 203 -4.93 -4.05 -9.95
CA VAL A 203 -4.41 -5.41 -10.23
C VAL A 203 -3.63 -5.95 -9.03
N ALA A 204 -2.82 -5.13 -8.37
CA ALA A 204 -2.05 -5.53 -7.19
C ALA A 204 -2.96 -5.98 -6.04
N ILE A 205 -3.99 -5.18 -5.70
CA ILE A 205 -4.94 -5.55 -4.65
C ILE A 205 -5.72 -6.81 -5.02
N ALA A 206 -6.19 -6.90 -6.27
CA ALA A 206 -6.92 -8.06 -6.74
C ALA A 206 -6.07 -9.33 -6.70
N LEU A 207 -4.81 -9.26 -7.18
CA LEU A 207 -3.88 -10.39 -7.19
C LEU A 207 -3.63 -10.92 -5.77
N ALA A 208 -3.19 -10.06 -4.85
CA ALA A 208 -2.89 -10.47 -3.49
C ALA A 208 -4.14 -10.90 -2.71
N GLY A 209 -5.23 -10.14 -2.84
CA GLY A 209 -6.46 -10.41 -2.13
C GLY A 209 -7.17 -11.68 -2.60
N LEU A 210 -7.22 -11.95 -3.91
CA LEU A 210 -7.80 -13.18 -4.44
C LEU A 210 -6.93 -14.40 -4.13
N ALA A 211 -5.61 -14.25 -4.15
CA ALA A 211 -4.68 -15.32 -3.78
C ALA A 211 -4.81 -15.74 -2.31
N SER A 212 -5.20 -14.83 -1.42
CA SER A 212 -5.42 -15.13 0.00
C SER A 212 -6.76 -15.81 0.31
N LEU A 213 -7.75 -15.78 -0.60
CA LEU A 213 -9.09 -16.34 -0.34
C LEU A 213 -9.10 -17.84 -0.03
N PRO A 214 -8.40 -18.72 -0.77
CA PRO A 214 -8.41 -20.16 -0.53
C PRO A 214 -7.48 -20.59 0.60
N VAL A 215 -6.70 -19.67 1.17
CA VAL A 215 -5.71 -20.01 2.20
C VAL A 215 -6.39 -20.18 3.54
N ARG A 216 -6.18 -21.32 4.17
CA ARG A 216 -6.60 -21.64 5.52
C ARG A 216 -5.38 -21.62 6.43
N ALA A 217 -5.39 -20.74 7.41
CA ALA A 217 -4.35 -20.65 8.42
C ALA A 217 -4.65 -21.70 9.52
N ASP A 218 -4.10 -22.89 9.38
CA ASP A 218 -4.24 -23.98 10.37
C ASP A 218 -2.97 -24.10 11.23
N GLY A 219 -2.52 -23.00 11.82
CA GLY A 219 -1.33 -22.95 12.67
C GLY A 219 -0.01 -23.04 11.88
N ILE A 220 0.66 -24.22 11.88
CA ILE A 220 2.01 -24.37 11.30
C ILE A 220 1.99 -24.56 9.77
N ALA A 221 0.88 -25.05 9.19
CA ALA A 221 0.77 -25.32 7.76
C ALA A 221 -0.44 -24.63 7.15
N SER A 222 -0.21 -23.71 6.22
CA SER A 222 -1.29 -23.16 5.41
C SER A 222 -1.69 -24.16 4.34
N THR A 223 -2.99 -24.45 4.24
CA THR A 223 -3.56 -25.33 3.22
C THR A 223 -4.44 -24.54 2.25
N LEU A 224 -4.51 -25.00 0.99
CA LEU A 224 -5.45 -24.43 0.02
C LEU A 224 -6.77 -25.20 0.09
N ASP A 225 -7.84 -24.50 0.50
CA ASP A 225 -9.20 -25.03 0.51
C ASP A 225 -10.05 -24.25 -0.53
N PRO A 226 -10.33 -24.86 -1.71
CA PRO A 226 -11.13 -24.22 -2.75
C PRO A 226 -12.57 -23.93 -2.31
N LEU A 227 -13.16 -24.76 -1.42
CA LEU A 227 -14.52 -24.54 -0.91
C LEU A 227 -14.56 -23.34 0.01
N LEU A 228 -13.57 -23.19 0.88
CA LEU A 228 -13.40 -22.00 1.72
C LEU A 228 -13.19 -20.75 0.84
N GLY A 229 -12.36 -20.84 -0.20
CA GLY A 229 -12.16 -19.76 -1.17
C GLY A 229 -13.45 -19.35 -1.85
N GLY A 230 -14.26 -20.31 -2.30
CA GLY A 230 -15.58 -20.05 -2.91
C GLY A 230 -16.56 -19.39 -1.95
N ARG A 231 -16.62 -19.87 -0.69
CA ARG A 231 -17.46 -19.28 0.36
C ARG A 231 -17.03 -17.83 0.67
N ARG A 232 -15.75 -17.60 0.84
CA ARG A 232 -15.20 -16.25 1.09
C ARG A 232 -15.48 -15.32 -0.08
N LEU A 233 -15.32 -15.79 -1.31
CA LEU A 233 -15.66 -15.02 -2.51
C LEU A 233 -17.15 -14.64 -2.54
N ALA A 234 -18.06 -15.56 -2.20
CA ALA A 234 -19.48 -15.27 -2.12
C ALA A 234 -19.80 -14.20 -1.06
N VAL A 235 -19.21 -14.31 0.14
CA VAL A 235 -19.34 -13.29 1.19
C VAL A 235 -18.79 -11.94 0.71
N LEU A 236 -17.64 -11.92 0.08
CA LEU A 236 -17.00 -10.73 -0.46
C LEU A 236 -17.91 -10.00 -1.48
N LEU A 237 -18.44 -10.75 -2.46
CA LEU A 237 -19.32 -10.19 -3.48
C LEU A 237 -20.66 -9.71 -2.88
N ALA A 238 -21.25 -10.49 -1.97
CA ALA A 238 -22.48 -10.10 -1.29
C ALA A 238 -22.28 -8.82 -0.45
N THR A 239 -21.20 -8.74 0.32
CA THR A 239 -20.88 -7.56 1.13
C THR A 239 -20.65 -6.34 0.24
N ALA A 240 -19.85 -6.47 -0.83
CA ALA A 240 -19.60 -5.38 -1.75
C ALA A 240 -20.89 -4.87 -2.42
N ALA A 241 -21.78 -5.78 -2.82
CA ALA A 241 -23.07 -5.43 -3.43
C ALA A 241 -23.99 -4.73 -2.42
N VAL A 242 -24.23 -5.33 -1.24
CA VAL A 242 -25.11 -4.78 -0.21
C VAL A 242 -24.63 -3.42 0.26
N VAL A 243 -23.34 -3.30 0.56
CA VAL A 243 -22.78 -2.02 1.03
C VAL A 243 -22.72 -1.00 -0.10
N GLY A 244 -22.36 -1.38 -1.32
CA GLY A 244 -22.33 -0.47 -2.47
C GLY A 244 -23.72 0.09 -2.80
N ILE A 245 -24.75 -0.75 -2.77
CA ILE A 245 -26.15 -0.33 -2.97
C ILE A 245 -26.63 0.53 -1.78
N GLY A 246 -26.39 0.08 -0.55
CA GLY A 246 -26.74 0.83 0.67
C GLY A 246 -26.06 2.20 0.72
N ALA A 247 -24.76 2.27 0.35
CA ALA A 247 -24.01 3.51 0.26
C ALA A 247 -24.65 4.47 -0.76
N ARG A 248 -25.03 3.96 -1.94
CA ARG A 248 -25.73 4.78 -2.94
C ARG A 248 -27.02 5.39 -2.38
N PHE A 249 -27.82 4.58 -1.69
CA PHE A 249 -29.09 5.02 -1.10
C PHE A 249 -28.86 6.10 -0.04
N LEU A 250 -27.97 5.86 0.92
CA LEU A 250 -27.68 6.83 1.98
C LEU A 250 -27.01 8.11 1.45
N LEU A 251 -26.10 8.00 0.49
CA LEU A 251 -25.47 9.18 -0.14
C LEU A 251 -26.47 10.01 -0.95
N SER A 252 -27.60 9.43 -1.41
CA SER A 252 -28.65 10.17 -2.08
C SER A 252 -29.50 11.02 -1.12
N MET A 253 -29.49 10.67 0.18
CA MET A 253 -30.25 11.37 1.24
C MET A 253 -29.44 12.47 1.94
N VAL A 254 -28.10 12.45 1.80
CA VAL A 254 -27.21 13.39 2.49
C VAL A 254 -26.93 14.61 1.60
N GLU A 255 -27.03 15.81 2.18
CA GLU A 255 -26.66 17.05 1.49
C GLU A 255 -25.17 17.07 1.11
N ARG A 256 -24.88 17.62 -0.08
CA ARG A 256 -23.59 17.51 -0.77
C ARG A 256 -22.47 18.11 0.01
N ASP A 257 -22.41 18.88 0.90
CA ASP A 257 -21.25 19.45 1.63
C ASP A 257 -21.39 19.32 3.15
N SER A 258 -22.22 18.37 3.59
CA SER A 258 -22.51 18.15 5.00
C SER A 258 -21.41 17.31 5.68
N PRO A 259 -21.02 17.63 6.92
CA PRO A 259 -20.14 16.79 7.72
C PRO A 259 -20.72 15.36 7.94
N GLN A 260 -22.02 15.20 7.78
CA GLN A 260 -22.72 13.89 7.81
C GLN A 260 -22.18 12.94 6.71
N MET A 261 -21.74 13.46 5.57
CA MET A 261 -21.16 12.65 4.50
C MET A 261 -19.92 11.90 4.97
N LEU A 262 -19.04 12.54 5.76
CA LEU A 262 -17.88 11.87 6.35
C LEU A 262 -18.28 10.72 7.27
N VAL A 263 -19.30 10.92 8.13
CA VAL A 263 -19.79 9.90 9.06
C VAL A 263 -20.33 8.68 8.30
N VAL A 264 -21.13 8.92 7.24
CA VAL A 264 -21.67 7.86 6.38
C VAL A 264 -20.54 7.07 5.72
N VAL A 265 -19.55 7.75 5.16
CA VAL A 265 -18.40 7.12 4.49
C VAL A 265 -17.59 6.27 5.48
N VAL A 266 -17.26 6.83 6.65
CA VAL A 266 -16.54 6.08 7.70
C VAL A 266 -17.35 4.87 8.15
N GLY A 267 -18.66 5.02 8.35
CA GLY A 267 -19.55 3.91 8.71
C GLY A 267 -19.50 2.79 7.65
N PHE A 268 -19.55 3.12 6.36
CA PHE A 268 -19.43 2.14 5.29
C PHE A 268 -18.08 1.42 5.30
N VAL A 269 -16.99 2.15 5.44
CA VAL A 269 -15.67 1.54 5.50
C VAL A 269 -15.57 0.59 6.70
N CYS A 270 -16.09 0.99 7.86
CA CYS A 270 -16.11 0.15 9.05
C CYS A 270 -16.92 -1.16 8.83
N ILE A 271 -18.07 -1.07 8.16
CA ILE A 271 -18.88 -2.25 7.85
C ILE A 271 -18.17 -3.18 6.87
N VAL A 272 -17.69 -2.63 5.75
CA VAL A 272 -17.00 -3.41 4.70
C VAL A 272 -15.74 -4.08 5.25
N ALA A 273 -14.92 -3.33 5.95
CA ALA A 273 -13.66 -3.82 6.49
C ALA A 273 -13.89 -4.79 7.66
N GLY A 274 -14.84 -4.50 8.55
CA GLY A 274 -15.17 -5.36 9.68
C GLY A 274 -15.78 -6.70 9.28
N VAL A 275 -16.68 -6.73 8.31
CA VAL A 275 -17.22 -7.99 7.76
C VAL A 275 -16.13 -8.80 7.07
N ALA A 276 -15.23 -8.14 6.33
CA ALA A 276 -14.11 -8.81 5.68
C ALA A 276 -13.17 -9.47 6.71
N ASP A 277 -12.79 -8.73 7.75
CA ASP A 277 -11.93 -9.23 8.82
C ASP A 277 -12.58 -10.42 9.57
N ALA A 278 -13.85 -10.29 9.92
CA ALA A 278 -14.62 -11.37 10.56
C ALA A 278 -14.74 -12.64 9.68
N ALA A 279 -14.75 -12.47 8.36
CA ALA A 279 -14.81 -13.59 7.40
C ALA A 279 -13.41 -14.14 7.05
N GLY A 280 -12.33 -13.58 7.58
CA GLY A 280 -10.95 -13.93 7.22
C GLY A 280 -10.61 -13.55 5.78
N ILE A 281 -11.18 -12.45 5.29
CA ILE A 281 -10.96 -11.90 3.95
C ILE A 281 -10.14 -10.62 4.09
N SER A 282 -9.29 -10.33 3.10
CA SER A 282 -8.54 -9.07 3.07
C SER A 282 -9.47 -7.85 3.08
N PRO A 283 -9.40 -6.97 4.11
CA PRO A 283 -10.19 -5.73 4.16
C PRO A 283 -9.88 -4.79 2.98
N LEU A 284 -8.64 -4.83 2.48
CA LEU A 284 -8.19 -4.06 1.34
C LEU A 284 -8.94 -4.48 0.05
N LEU A 285 -9.10 -5.80 -0.17
CA LEU A 285 -9.85 -6.34 -1.31
C LEU A 285 -11.34 -6.03 -1.20
N SER A 286 -11.91 -6.17 -0.01
CA SER A 286 -13.32 -5.86 0.24
C SER A 286 -13.62 -4.38 0.00
N GLY A 287 -12.76 -3.49 0.48
CA GLY A 287 -12.82 -2.05 0.19
C GLY A 287 -12.74 -1.75 -1.30
N LEU A 288 -11.81 -2.40 -2.02
CA LEU A 288 -11.67 -2.25 -3.47
C LEU A 288 -12.99 -2.58 -4.17
N LEU A 289 -13.57 -3.74 -3.91
CA LEU A 289 -14.81 -4.16 -4.58
C LEU A 289 -16.01 -3.27 -4.22
N ALA A 290 -16.15 -2.88 -2.96
CA ALA A 290 -17.18 -1.93 -2.55
C ALA A 290 -17.02 -0.59 -3.28
N GLY A 291 -15.78 -0.10 -3.44
CA GLY A 291 -15.46 1.09 -4.23
C GLY A 291 -15.81 0.95 -5.70
N VAL A 292 -15.48 -0.18 -6.32
CA VAL A 292 -15.85 -0.49 -7.72
C VAL A 292 -17.37 -0.48 -7.91
N VAL A 293 -18.10 -1.15 -7.02
CA VAL A 293 -19.58 -1.18 -7.07
C VAL A 293 -20.13 0.23 -6.93
N LEU A 294 -19.68 0.99 -5.93
CA LEU A 294 -20.13 2.37 -5.70
C LEU A 294 -19.82 3.28 -6.89
N ALA A 295 -18.63 3.17 -7.47
CA ALA A 295 -18.19 3.99 -8.60
C ALA A 295 -19.02 3.76 -9.87
N ASN A 296 -19.53 2.55 -10.07
CA ASN A 296 -20.27 2.18 -11.28
C ASN A 296 -21.78 2.25 -11.13
N LEU A 297 -22.31 2.16 -9.90
CA LEU A 297 -23.74 2.34 -9.62
C LEU A 297 -24.16 3.81 -9.49
N SER A 298 -23.24 4.69 -9.13
CA SER A 298 -23.56 6.07 -8.77
C SER A 298 -23.51 7.01 -9.97
N THR A 299 -24.61 7.71 -10.24
CA THR A 299 -24.70 8.74 -11.28
C THR A 299 -24.54 10.17 -10.74
N GLY A 300 -24.34 10.32 -9.44
CA GLY A 300 -24.42 11.59 -8.70
C GLY A 300 -23.09 12.06 -8.07
N PRO A 301 -23.09 12.49 -6.82
CA PRO A 301 -22.11 13.36 -6.18
C PRO A 301 -20.76 12.70 -5.82
N LEU A 302 -20.24 11.80 -6.66
CA LEU A 302 -18.97 11.09 -6.40
C LEU A 302 -17.77 12.03 -6.24
N ARG A 303 -17.81 13.24 -6.85
CA ARG A 303 -16.70 14.20 -6.72
C ARG A 303 -16.48 14.67 -5.28
N ASN A 304 -17.56 14.86 -4.53
CA ASN A 304 -17.48 15.29 -3.14
C ASN A 304 -16.97 14.13 -2.26
N LEU A 305 -17.46 12.91 -2.51
CA LEU A 305 -16.97 11.71 -1.87
C LEU A 305 -15.47 11.52 -2.10
N GLU A 306 -15.01 11.65 -3.34
CA GLU A 306 -13.58 11.58 -3.69
C GLU A 306 -12.78 12.65 -2.94
N SER A 307 -13.27 13.88 -2.84
CA SER A 307 -12.56 14.95 -2.13
C SER A 307 -12.42 14.67 -0.63
N VAL A 308 -13.47 14.12 0.00
CA VAL A 308 -13.46 13.72 1.42
C VAL A 308 -12.48 12.58 1.65
N LEU A 309 -12.51 11.56 0.80
CA LEU A 309 -11.63 10.40 0.90
C LEU A 309 -10.16 10.77 0.69
N HIS A 310 -9.86 11.61 -0.31
CA HIS A 310 -8.48 12.06 -0.56
C HIS A 310 -7.88 12.92 0.56
N ARG A 311 -8.71 13.65 1.32
CA ARG A 311 -8.22 14.36 2.52
C ARG A 311 -7.72 13.40 3.59
N GLY A 312 -8.36 12.23 3.72
CA GLY A 312 -7.95 11.17 4.65
C GLY A 312 -6.82 10.27 4.14
N GLU A 313 -6.52 10.28 2.84
CA GLU A 313 -5.55 9.39 2.21
C GLU A 313 -4.15 9.51 2.82
N THR A 314 -3.68 10.73 3.02
CA THR A 314 -2.36 10.97 3.61
C THR A 314 -2.28 10.47 5.05
N ALA A 315 -3.30 10.77 5.87
CA ALA A 315 -3.33 10.33 7.27
C ALA A 315 -3.45 8.80 7.37
N GLY A 316 -4.34 8.19 6.59
CA GLY A 316 -4.50 6.74 6.53
C GLY A 316 -3.24 6.03 6.04
N GLY A 317 -2.58 6.57 5.02
CA GLY A 317 -1.31 6.04 4.53
C GLY A 317 -0.18 6.11 5.56
N MET A 318 -0.05 7.25 6.26
CA MET A 318 0.95 7.41 7.34
C MET A 318 0.69 6.46 8.50
N LEU A 319 -0.57 6.24 8.84
CA LEU A 319 -0.96 5.31 9.88
C LEU A 319 -0.60 3.87 9.50
N LEU A 320 -0.89 3.45 8.26
CA LEU A 320 -0.47 2.14 7.75
C LEU A 320 1.05 1.98 7.73
N TYR A 321 1.79 3.01 7.35
CA TYR A 321 3.25 2.99 7.43
C TYR A 321 3.76 2.84 8.87
N GLY A 322 3.15 3.54 9.83
CA GLY A 322 3.47 3.39 11.24
C GLY A 322 3.24 1.95 11.72
N PHE A 323 2.08 1.37 11.37
CA PHE A 323 1.79 -0.02 11.70
C PHE A 323 2.73 -1.02 10.99
N ALA A 324 3.08 -0.76 9.74
CA ALA A 324 4.07 -1.59 9.07
C ALA A 324 5.41 -1.60 9.81
N GLY A 325 5.83 -0.43 10.31
CA GLY A 325 7.04 -0.32 11.13
C GLY A 325 6.96 -1.11 12.43
N VAL A 326 5.83 -1.05 13.13
CA VAL A 326 5.59 -1.84 14.36
C VAL A 326 5.66 -3.35 14.09
N LEU A 327 5.13 -3.81 12.95
CA LEU A 327 5.09 -5.22 12.56
C LEU A 327 6.39 -5.74 11.95
N VAL A 328 7.42 -4.90 11.76
CA VAL A 328 8.74 -5.34 11.31
C VAL A 328 9.30 -6.36 12.31
N SER A 329 9.68 -7.53 11.82
CA SER A 329 10.30 -8.59 12.61
C SER A 329 11.71 -8.86 12.10
N VAL A 330 12.64 -9.05 13.04
CA VAL A 330 14.06 -9.40 12.76
C VAL A 330 14.30 -10.89 12.96
N ASP A 331 13.32 -11.62 13.48
CA ASP A 331 13.47 -13.04 13.87
C ASP A 331 13.70 -13.98 12.68
N SER A 332 13.37 -13.53 11.48
CA SER A 332 13.51 -14.32 10.25
C SER A 332 14.92 -14.30 9.63
N GLY A 333 15.93 -13.83 10.37
CA GLY A 333 17.33 -13.82 9.95
C GLY A 333 17.59 -12.93 8.72
N TRP A 334 18.32 -13.47 7.72
CA TRP A 334 18.74 -12.73 6.52
C TRP A 334 17.67 -12.65 5.41
N ALA A 335 16.64 -13.50 5.47
CA ALA A 335 15.63 -13.63 4.41
C ALA A 335 14.90 -12.33 4.07
N PRO A 336 14.40 -11.52 5.04
CA PRO A 336 13.74 -10.25 4.74
C PRO A 336 14.66 -9.26 4.04
N LEU A 337 15.95 -9.22 4.42
CA LEU A 337 16.95 -8.36 3.81
C LEU A 337 17.19 -8.75 2.36
N ALA A 338 17.45 -10.04 2.10
CA ALA A 338 17.69 -10.54 0.75
C ALA A 338 16.48 -10.31 -0.17
N LEU A 339 15.26 -10.62 0.30
CA LEU A 339 14.03 -10.36 -0.43
C LEU A 339 13.82 -8.87 -0.69
N GLY A 340 14.01 -8.03 0.33
CA GLY A 340 13.82 -6.59 0.21
C GLY A 340 14.77 -5.97 -0.81
N PHE A 341 16.05 -6.31 -0.78
CA PHE A 341 17.03 -5.85 -1.76
C PHE A 341 16.77 -6.43 -3.15
N ALA A 342 16.37 -7.70 -3.28
CA ALA A 342 16.01 -8.31 -4.55
C ALA A 342 14.81 -7.59 -5.20
N ILE A 343 13.77 -7.28 -4.44
CA ILE A 343 12.61 -6.50 -4.91
C ILE A 343 13.06 -5.09 -5.31
N ALA A 344 13.87 -4.42 -4.50
CA ALA A 344 14.38 -3.09 -4.82
C ALA A 344 15.19 -3.08 -6.12
N ALA A 345 16.10 -4.05 -6.29
CA ALA A 345 16.88 -4.22 -7.50
C ALA A 345 16.00 -4.46 -8.73
N THR A 346 15.00 -5.34 -8.60
CA THR A 346 14.01 -5.59 -9.65
C THR A 346 13.31 -4.29 -10.07
N ARG A 347 12.88 -3.48 -9.10
CA ARG A 347 12.22 -2.19 -9.38
C ARG A 347 13.15 -1.21 -10.08
N ILE A 348 14.39 -1.08 -9.60
CA ILE A 348 15.38 -0.14 -10.16
C ILE A 348 15.75 -0.53 -11.59
N LEU A 349 15.86 -1.81 -11.91
CA LEU A 349 16.30 -2.32 -13.20
C LEU A 349 15.15 -2.53 -14.20
N LEU A 350 14.08 -3.22 -13.77
CA LEU A 350 12.99 -3.61 -14.67
C LEU A 350 12.00 -2.48 -14.95
N LYS A 351 11.59 -1.72 -13.93
CA LYS A 351 10.52 -0.71 -14.12
C LYS A 351 10.87 0.37 -15.15
N PRO A 352 12.06 0.97 -15.16
CA PRO A 352 12.44 1.91 -16.21
C PRO A 352 12.51 1.26 -17.60
N PHE A 353 12.88 -0.03 -17.66
CA PHE A 353 12.95 -0.78 -18.92
C PHE A 353 11.55 -1.07 -19.49
N THR A 354 10.63 -1.61 -18.69
CA THR A 354 9.24 -1.88 -19.11
C THR A 354 8.51 -0.61 -19.51
N LEU A 355 8.72 0.48 -18.77
CA LEU A 355 8.20 1.81 -19.11
C LEU A 355 8.77 2.30 -20.44
N GLY A 356 10.08 2.19 -20.65
CA GLY A 356 10.73 2.61 -21.91
C GLY A 356 10.23 1.84 -23.13
N GLN A 357 10.06 0.52 -23.01
CA GLN A 357 9.51 -0.30 -24.11
C GLN A 357 8.06 0.08 -24.43
N SER A 358 7.23 0.28 -23.42
CA SER A 358 5.82 0.58 -23.60
C SER A 358 5.58 1.95 -24.23
N MET A 359 6.41 2.93 -23.87
CA MET A 359 6.35 4.26 -24.49
C MET A 359 6.80 4.25 -25.94
N ARG A 360 7.79 3.43 -26.32
CA ARG A 360 8.16 3.22 -27.72
C ARG A 360 7.00 2.63 -28.53
N LEU A 361 6.26 1.67 -27.95
CA LEU A 361 5.06 1.11 -28.58
C LEU A 361 3.95 2.13 -28.73
N ALA A 362 3.87 3.11 -27.84
CA ALA A 362 2.92 4.23 -27.93
C ALA A 362 3.33 5.31 -28.95
N ARG A 363 4.46 5.13 -29.65
CA ARG A 363 5.09 6.14 -30.51
C ARG A 363 5.38 7.47 -29.79
N GLU A 364 5.45 7.43 -28.48
CA GLU A 364 5.82 8.56 -27.63
C GLU A 364 7.30 8.42 -27.25
N GLU A 365 8.13 9.33 -27.71
CA GLU A 365 9.51 9.40 -27.24
C GLU A 365 9.54 10.00 -25.85
N LEU A 366 9.91 9.18 -24.87
CA LEU A 366 10.27 9.70 -23.55
C LEU A 366 11.59 10.45 -23.70
N PRO A 367 11.66 11.73 -23.31
CA PRO A 367 12.92 12.41 -23.20
C PRO A 367 13.87 11.57 -22.34
N THR A 368 15.08 11.35 -22.82
CA THR A 368 16.07 10.45 -22.20
C THR A 368 16.41 10.81 -20.75
N ASN A 369 16.20 12.05 -20.36
CA ASN A 369 16.56 12.62 -19.06
C ASN A 369 15.35 12.95 -18.17
N THR A 370 14.26 12.20 -18.25
CA THR A 370 13.04 12.61 -17.58
C THR A 370 12.93 12.04 -16.17
N PRO A 371 12.57 12.87 -15.18
CA PRO A 371 12.20 12.43 -13.82
C PRO A 371 11.03 11.42 -13.83
N LEU A 372 10.30 11.30 -14.94
CA LEU A 372 9.23 10.34 -15.15
C LEU A 372 9.70 8.87 -15.14
N ARG A 373 10.90 8.58 -15.64
CA ARG A 373 11.46 7.21 -15.55
C ARG A 373 11.75 6.81 -14.11
N LEU A 374 12.20 7.77 -13.30
CA LEU A 374 12.51 7.57 -11.89
C LEU A 374 11.24 7.46 -11.03
N ALA A 375 10.15 8.10 -11.46
CA ALA A 375 8.87 7.99 -10.78
C ALA A 375 8.34 6.55 -10.73
N SER A 376 8.64 5.71 -11.74
CA SER A 376 8.24 4.30 -11.76
C SER A 376 8.99 3.42 -10.77
N VAL A 377 10.17 3.84 -10.31
CA VAL A 377 11.00 3.08 -9.36
C VAL A 377 10.45 3.14 -7.94
N ARG A 378 9.82 4.27 -7.56
CA ARG A 378 9.31 4.46 -6.20
C ARG A 378 8.15 3.51 -5.91
N GLN A 379 8.25 2.85 -4.77
CA GLN A 379 7.20 1.97 -4.29
C GLN A 379 6.00 2.80 -3.78
N ALA A 380 4.79 2.36 -4.13
CA ALA A 380 3.58 2.99 -3.60
C ALA A 380 3.35 2.61 -2.13
N PRO A 381 2.67 3.46 -1.34
CA PRO A 381 2.14 3.09 -0.02
C PRO A 381 1.28 1.83 -0.06
N LEU A 382 0.65 1.59 -1.19
CA LEU A 382 -0.19 0.42 -1.43
C LEU A 382 0.57 -0.90 -1.29
N ALA A 383 1.86 -0.97 -1.62
CA ALA A 383 2.67 -2.18 -1.43
C ALA A 383 2.71 -2.60 0.04
N VAL A 384 2.86 -1.62 0.92
CA VAL A 384 2.84 -1.84 2.36
C VAL A 384 1.45 -2.26 2.84
N ALA A 385 0.39 -1.61 2.31
CA ALA A 385 -0.99 -1.98 2.62
C ALA A 385 -1.32 -3.43 2.21
N VAL A 386 -0.85 -3.87 1.04
CA VAL A 386 -1.01 -5.26 0.56
C VAL A 386 -0.29 -6.25 1.48
N ALA A 387 0.93 -5.92 1.92
CA ALA A 387 1.69 -6.78 2.83
C ALA A 387 1.07 -6.85 4.23
N ILE A 388 0.56 -5.73 4.79
CA ILE A 388 -0.18 -5.72 6.04
C ILE A 388 -1.46 -6.57 5.92
N ALA A 389 -2.17 -6.45 4.79
CA ALA A 389 -3.38 -7.23 4.55
C ALA A 389 -3.11 -8.75 4.58
N LEU A 390 -1.95 -9.20 4.08
CA LEU A 390 -1.53 -10.59 4.20
C LEU A 390 -1.29 -10.98 5.67
N VAL A 391 -0.56 -10.16 6.43
CA VAL A 391 -0.31 -10.42 7.86
C VAL A 391 -1.61 -10.58 8.65
N LEU A 392 -2.62 -9.74 8.35
CA LEU A 392 -3.92 -9.85 9.04
C LEU A 392 -4.70 -11.13 8.70
N VAL A 393 -4.52 -11.67 7.49
CA VAL A 393 -5.23 -12.88 7.04
C VAL A 393 -4.49 -14.15 7.48
N GLU A 394 -3.16 -14.18 7.41
CA GLU A 394 -2.37 -15.40 7.66
C GLU A 394 -1.74 -15.44 9.05
N ASP A 395 -1.43 -14.28 9.65
CA ASP A 395 -0.70 -14.13 10.92
C ASP A 395 0.46 -15.13 11.09
N SER A 396 1.25 -15.29 10.04
CA SER A 396 2.37 -16.21 9.98
C SER A 396 3.71 -15.49 10.04
N THR A 397 4.76 -16.18 10.53
CA THR A 397 6.13 -15.65 10.47
C THR A 397 6.55 -15.32 9.05
N LEU A 398 6.06 -16.08 8.06
CA LEU A 398 6.31 -15.84 6.66
C LEU A 398 5.67 -14.53 6.18
N ALA A 399 4.41 -14.24 6.56
CA ALA A 399 3.75 -12.99 6.23
C ALA A 399 4.48 -11.76 6.84
N ARG A 400 4.95 -11.86 8.09
CA ARG A 400 5.76 -10.83 8.75
C ARG A 400 7.13 -10.65 8.07
N THR A 401 7.78 -11.74 7.65
CA THR A 401 9.02 -11.71 6.86
C THR A 401 8.83 -10.95 5.55
N LEU A 402 7.72 -11.20 4.85
CA LEU A 402 7.39 -10.52 3.60
C LEU A 402 7.07 -9.05 3.80
N LEU A 403 6.33 -8.70 4.86
CA LEU A 403 6.10 -7.31 5.22
C LEU A 403 7.42 -6.57 5.45
N THR A 404 8.32 -7.17 6.22
CA THR A 404 9.66 -6.61 6.48
C THR A 404 10.43 -6.43 5.18
N ALA A 405 10.40 -7.40 4.27
CA ALA A 405 11.03 -7.31 2.95
C ALA A 405 10.43 -6.18 2.10
N VAL A 406 9.11 -6.02 2.09
CA VAL A 406 8.41 -4.94 1.38
C VAL A 406 8.79 -3.57 1.94
N VAL A 407 8.92 -3.44 3.26
CA VAL A 407 9.39 -2.22 3.92
C VAL A 407 10.83 -1.88 3.51
N ILE A 408 11.72 -2.86 3.54
CA ILE A 408 13.13 -2.68 3.10
C ILE A 408 13.20 -2.28 1.63
N ALA A 409 12.43 -2.96 0.76
CA ALA A 409 12.36 -2.63 -0.66
C ALA A 409 11.90 -1.19 -0.91
N GLY A 410 10.92 -0.76 -0.15
CA GLY A 410 10.40 0.60 -0.22
C GLY A 410 11.40 1.66 0.22
N LEU A 411 12.09 1.44 1.35
CA LEU A 411 13.17 2.32 1.82
C LEU A 411 14.30 2.38 0.78
N ALA A 412 14.77 1.23 0.28
CA ALA A 412 15.84 1.17 -0.70
C ALA A 412 15.47 1.86 -2.02
N SER A 413 14.27 1.59 -2.56
CA SER A 413 13.78 2.23 -3.79
C SER A 413 13.50 3.73 -3.61
N GLY A 414 13.01 4.13 -2.42
CA GLY A 414 12.79 5.52 -2.06
C GLY A 414 14.07 6.36 -1.99
N LEU A 415 15.17 5.76 -1.52
CA LEU A 415 16.49 6.41 -1.47
C LEU A 415 17.19 6.39 -2.84
N ALA A 416 17.00 5.36 -3.66
CA ALA A 416 17.63 5.24 -4.96
C ALA A 416 17.15 6.31 -5.96
N ALA A 417 15.85 6.64 -5.94
CA ALA A 417 15.25 7.60 -6.88
C ALA A 417 15.91 9.01 -6.86
N PRO A 418 16.12 9.66 -5.69
CA PRO A 418 16.77 10.95 -5.64
C PRO A 418 18.26 10.90 -5.99
N LEU A 419 18.97 9.79 -5.69
CA LEU A 419 20.38 9.62 -6.04
C LEU A 419 20.57 9.56 -7.56
N GLN A 420 19.72 8.84 -8.28
CA GLN A 420 19.77 8.78 -9.75
C GLN A 420 19.46 10.15 -10.39
N SER A 421 18.55 10.92 -9.83
CA SER A 421 18.24 12.27 -10.33
C SER A 421 19.42 13.23 -10.16
N TRP A 422 20.22 13.04 -9.13
CA TRP A 422 21.41 13.85 -8.87
C TRP A 422 22.54 13.54 -9.87
N GLN A 423 22.83 12.26 -10.14
CA GLN A 423 23.84 11.85 -11.11
C GLN A 423 23.54 12.39 -12.52
N GLN A 424 22.26 12.41 -12.93
CA GLN A 424 21.87 12.96 -14.22
C GLN A 424 22.10 14.48 -14.32
N ARG A 425 21.86 15.23 -13.24
CA ARG A 425 22.11 16.69 -13.24
C ARG A 425 23.59 17.04 -13.25
N SER A 426 24.45 16.26 -12.61
CA SER A 426 25.90 16.49 -12.62
C SER A 426 26.54 16.18 -13.98
N SER A 427 25.97 15.24 -14.75
CA SER A 427 26.41 14.90 -16.09
C SER A 427 25.95 15.89 -17.19
N THR A 428 24.92 16.70 -16.92
CA THR A 428 24.38 17.71 -17.85
C THR A 428 24.81 19.14 -17.49
N ALA A 429 25.59 19.32 -16.44
CA ALA A 429 26.19 20.64 -16.17
C ALA A 429 27.12 21.00 -17.35
N PRO A 430 26.93 22.17 -18.03
CA PRO A 430 27.80 22.58 -19.12
C PRO A 430 29.21 22.68 -18.56
N THR A 431 30.14 21.98 -19.20
CA THR A 431 31.56 22.16 -18.96
C THR A 431 31.85 23.63 -19.15
N SER A 432 32.44 24.27 -18.13
CA SER A 432 32.68 25.72 -18.06
C SER A 432 33.78 26.20 -19.08
N ASP A 433 34.10 25.39 -20.08
CA ASP A 433 35.18 25.68 -21.06
C ASP A 433 34.74 26.54 -22.27
N SER A 434 33.50 27.06 -22.29
CA SER A 434 33.08 27.97 -23.38
C SER A 434 33.27 29.46 -23.09
N LYS A 435 34.12 29.85 -22.13
CA LYS A 435 34.45 31.25 -21.82
C LYS A 435 35.90 31.60 -22.17
N SER A 436 36.36 31.23 -23.33
CA SER A 436 37.70 31.73 -23.81
C SER A 436 37.71 32.18 -25.25
N ASP A 437 36.56 32.61 -25.82
CA ASP A 437 36.58 33.29 -27.14
C ASP A 437 35.57 34.44 -27.12
N LEU A 438 35.99 35.57 -26.53
CA LEU A 438 35.52 36.92 -26.85
C LEU A 438 36.63 37.93 -26.49
#